data_4f0e809cb4dd7528afe1f67c9ebb5f34
#
_entry.id   4f0e809cb4dd7528afe1f67c9ebb5f34
#
_cell.length_a   1.000
_cell.length_b   1.000
_cell.length_c   1.000
_cell.angle_alpha   90.00
_cell.angle_beta   90.00
_cell.angle_gamma   90.00
#
_symmetry.space_group_name_H-M   'P 1'
#
loop_
_entity.id
_entity.type
_entity.pdbx_description
1 polymer ?
#
loop_
_entity_poly.entity_id
_entity_poly.type
_entity_poly.pdbx_seq_one_letter_code
_entity_poly.pdbx_strand_id
1 'polypeptide(L)'
;MTESPLRPVKLWRPDVRWTNREDGSILVWQEGELGAYPDRISDRIHHWAGLDPDRIWMAERDAAGDWVKVSYGQMLERVRAIGQRLLEMGLSTDRPLLILSGNSIAHALMALGAQYVGIPSAAIAPAY
;
A
#
# COMPACT_ATOMS: atom_id res chain seq x y z
N MET A 1 5.56 -32.08 24.44
CA MET A 1 5.37 -30.85 23.63
C MET A 1 4.67 -31.29 22.36
N THR A 2 3.39 -31.01 22.21
CA THR A 2 2.62 -31.33 21.00
C THR A 2 2.99 -30.31 19.94
N GLU A 3 3.67 -30.75 18.87
CA GLU A 3 3.87 -29.91 17.69
C GLU A 3 2.52 -29.45 17.17
N SER A 4 2.31 -28.12 17.12
CA SER A 4 1.14 -27.56 16.46
C SER A 4 1.24 -27.88 14.97
N PRO A 5 0.26 -28.57 14.38
CA PRO A 5 0.34 -28.91 12.97
C PRO A 5 0.32 -27.61 12.14
N LEU A 6 1.43 -27.32 11.49
CA LEU A 6 1.53 -26.19 10.57
C LEU A 6 0.57 -26.41 9.41
N ARG A 7 -0.25 -25.40 9.13
CA ARG A 7 -1.13 -25.40 7.96
C ARG A 7 -0.29 -25.47 6.69
N PRO A 8 -0.50 -26.45 5.79
CA PRO A 8 0.20 -26.48 4.52
C PRO A 8 -0.15 -25.24 3.70
N VAL A 9 0.86 -24.47 3.33
CA VAL A 9 0.70 -23.26 2.52
C VAL A 9 1.38 -23.50 1.17
N LYS A 10 0.65 -23.22 0.08
CA LYS A 10 1.22 -23.24 -1.26
C LYS A 10 2.10 -22.00 -1.41
N LEU A 11 3.40 -22.18 -1.20
CA LEU A 11 4.37 -21.12 -1.44
C LEU A 11 4.74 -21.09 -2.92
N TRP A 12 4.88 -19.89 -3.44
CA TRP A 12 5.46 -19.66 -4.74
C TRP A 12 6.95 -20.03 -4.70
N ARG A 13 7.40 -20.77 -5.71
CA ARG A 13 8.80 -21.16 -5.85
C ARG A 13 9.44 -20.26 -6.90
N PRO A 14 10.37 -19.38 -6.53
CA PRO A 14 11.06 -18.54 -7.48
C PRO A 14 12.05 -19.38 -8.31
N ASP A 15 12.06 -19.17 -9.63
CA ASP A 15 13.12 -19.65 -10.51
C ASP A 15 14.17 -18.54 -10.65
N VAL A 16 15.09 -18.49 -9.69
CA VAL A 16 16.09 -17.44 -9.59
C VAL A 16 17.30 -17.79 -10.43
N ARG A 17 17.72 -16.84 -11.27
CA ARG A 17 18.94 -16.89 -12.06
C ARG A 17 19.89 -15.79 -11.60
N TRP A 18 21.16 -16.01 -11.79
CA TRP A 18 22.18 -14.99 -11.51
C TRP A 18 23.37 -15.11 -12.48
N THR A 19 24.07 -14.00 -12.66
CA THR A 19 25.35 -13.97 -13.35
C THR A 19 26.29 -12.99 -12.66
N ASN A 20 27.57 -13.30 -12.68
CA ASN A 20 28.61 -12.38 -12.24
C ASN A 20 28.99 -11.48 -13.43
N ARG A 21 29.13 -10.19 -13.20
CA ARG A 21 29.63 -9.23 -14.18
C ARG A 21 31.14 -9.02 -14.02
N GLU A 22 31.80 -8.49 -15.07
CA GLU A 22 33.24 -8.23 -15.07
C GLU A 22 33.65 -7.19 -14.01
N ASP A 23 32.74 -6.28 -13.63
CA ASP A 23 32.95 -5.26 -12.59
C ASP A 23 32.82 -5.82 -11.15
N GLY A 24 32.60 -7.12 -11.01
CA GLY A 24 32.41 -7.80 -9.72
C GLY A 24 30.99 -7.72 -9.16
N SER A 25 30.06 -7.04 -9.82
CA SER A 25 28.66 -7.03 -9.43
C SER A 25 27.95 -8.34 -9.80
N ILE A 26 26.89 -8.68 -9.06
CA ILE A 26 26.06 -9.86 -9.30
C ILE A 26 24.70 -9.38 -9.79
N LEU A 27 24.31 -9.79 -10.99
CA LEU A 27 22.96 -9.59 -11.49
C LEU A 27 22.10 -10.79 -11.09
N VAL A 28 21.00 -10.55 -10.41
CA VAL A 28 20.03 -11.57 -10.00
C VAL A 28 18.68 -11.24 -10.62
N TRP A 29 18.03 -12.23 -11.24
CA TRP A 29 16.69 -12.05 -11.80
C TRP A 29 15.89 -13.33 -11.64
N GLN A 30 14.60 -13.22 -11.87
CA GLN A 30 13.72 -14.36 -11.96
C GLN A 30 13.39 -14.65 -13.41
N GLU A 31 13.41 -15.92 -13.77
CA GLU A 31 12.88 -16.37 -15.06
C GLU A 31 11.35 -16.22 -15.09
N GLY A 32 10.84 -15.90 -16.27
CA GLY A 32 9.44 -15.73 -16.54
C GLY A 32 9.05 -14.28 -16.80
N GLU A 33 7.94 -14.14 -17.49
CA GLU A 33 7.36 -12.85 -17.78
C GLU A 33 6.48 -12.36 -16.62
N LEU A 34 6.47 -11.06 -16.37
CA LEU A 34 5.47 -10.46 -15.51
C LEU A 34 4.11 -10.60 -16.17
N GLY A 35 3.12 -11.15 -15.44
CA GLY A 35 1.75 -11.15 -15.90
C GLY A 35 1.19 -9.73 -16.06
N ALA A 36 -0.02 -9.59 -16.54
CA ALA A 36 -0.68 -8.30 -16.63
C ALA A 36 -0.79 -7.64 -15.25
N TYR A 37 -0.38 -6.40 -15.17
CA TYR A 37 -0.45 -5.58 -13.95
C TYR A 37 -1.01 -4.19 -14.28
N PRO A 38 -1.65 -3.51 -13.32
CA PRO A 38 -2.18 -2.18 -13.54
C PRO A 38 -1.05 -1.15 -13.65
N ASP A 39 -1.26 -0.10 -14.44
CA ASP A 39 -0.30 0.99 -14.62
C ASP A 39 -0.05 1.78 -13.34
N ARG A 40 -1.05 1.84 -12.46
CA ARG A 40 -1.00 2.59 -11.20
C ARG A 40 -1.49 1.74 -10.04
N ILE A 41 -0.87 1.92 -8.88
CA ILE A 41 -1.32 1.25 -7.65
C ILE A 41 -2.76 1.63 -7.26
N SER A 42 -3.17 2.87 -7.58
CA SER A 42 -4.53 3.37 -7.35
C SER A 42 -5.61 2.63 -8.16
N ASP A 43 -5.25 1.96 -9.27
CA ASP A 43 -6.20 1.17 -10.06
C ASP A 43 -6.71 -0.04 -9.26
N ARG A 44 -5.93 -0.54 -8.31
CA ARG A 44 -6.37 -1.59 -7.39
C ARG A 44 -7.43 -1.11 -6.40
N ILE A 45 -7.41 0.16 -6.04
CA ILE A 45 -8.44 0.79 -5.20
C ILE A 45 -9.78 0.76 -5.94
N HIS A 46 -9.79 1.22 -7.20
CA HIS A 46 -10.98 1.19 -8.04
C HIS A 46 -11.50 -0.23 -8.28
N HIS A 47 -10.59 -1.16 -8.57
CA HIS A 47 -10.95 -2.56 -8.80
C HIS A 47 -11.70 -3.15 -7.60
N TRP A 48 -11.15 -3.06 -6.40
CA TRP A 48 -11.77 -3.65 -5.22
C TRP A 48 -12.99 -2.90 -4.73
N ALA A 49 -13.02 -1.57 -4.81
CA ALA A 49 -14.20 -0.78 -4.49
C ALA A 49 -15.37 -1.04 -5.44
N GLY A 50 -15.08 -1.39 -6.71
CA GLY A 50 -16.10 -1.77 -7.69
C GLY A 50 -16.58 -3.22 -7.55
N LEU A 51 -15.68 -4.13 -7.18
CA LEU A 51 -15.98 -5.56 -7.07
C LEU A 51 -16.72 -5.91 -5.77
N ASP A 52 -16.26 -5.37 -4.64
CA ASP A 52 -16.79 -5.67 -3.30
C ASP A 52 -16.61 -4.44 -2.38
N PRO A 53 -17.49 -3.42 -2.54
CA PRO A 53 -17.33 -2.15 -1.81
C PRO A 53 -17.45 -2.29 -0.30
N ASP A 54 -18.20 -3.29 0.19
CA ASP A 54 -18.45 -3.51 1.61
C ASP A 54 -17.36 -4.34 2.30
N ARG A 55 -16.49 -4.97 1.52
CA ARG A 55 -15.36 -5.72 2.06
C ARG A 55 -14.44 -4.81 2.87
N ILE A 56 -14.07 -5.26 4.08
CA ILE A 56 -13.18 -4.52 4.95
C ILE A 56 -11.79 -4.45 4.32
N TRP A 57 -11.32 -3.24 4.10
CA TRP A 57 -9.96 -2.93 3.63
C TRP A 57 -8.98 -2.88 4.80
N MET A 58 -9.32 -2.13 5.86
CA MET A 58 -8.46 -1.92 7.02
C MET A 58 -9.29 -1.79 8.30
N ALA A 59 -8.70 -2.18 9.41
CA ALA A 59 -9.29 -2.00 10.74
C ALA A 59 -8.21 -1.63 11.76
N GLU A 60 -8.57 -0.79 12.73
CA GLU A 60 -7.71 -0.44 13.86
C GLU A 60 -8.53 -0.42 15.16
N ARG A 61 -7.86 -0.45 16.31
CA ARG A 61 -8.52 -0.29 17.60
C ARG A 61 -8.65 1.18 17.94
N ASP A 62 -9.80 1.59 18.42
CA ASP A 62 -9.98 2.91 19.02
C ASP A 62 -9.52 2.94 20.50
N ALA A 63 -9.67 4.07 21.14
CA ALA A 63 -9.28 4.26 22.54
C ALA A 63 -10.07 3.40 23.53
N ALA A 64 -11.29 2.96 23.17
CA ALA A 64 -12.11 2.05 23.96
C ALA A 64 -11.74 0.56 23.72
N GLY A 65 -10.91 0.30 22.72
CA GLY A 65 -10.50 -1.03 22.30
C GLY A 65 -11.45 -1.67 21.27
N ASP A 66 -12.41 -0.94 20.75
CA ASP A 66 -13.32 -1.40 19.72
C ASP A 66 -12.72 -1.32 18.31
N TRP A 67 -13.20 -2.19 17.41
CA TRP A 67 -12.72 -2.20 16.04
C TRP A 67 -13.39 -1.12 15.19
N VAL A 68 -12.62 -0.09 14.81
CA VAL A 68 -12.97 0.84 13.73
C VAL A 68 -12.57 0.21 12.40
N LYS A 69 -13.52 0.09 11.48
CA LYS A 69 -13.34 -0.58 10.19
C LYS A 69 -13.60 0.38 9.06
N VAL A 70 -12.85 0.23 7.98
CA VAL A 70 -13.05 0.97 6.73
C VAL A 70 -13.16 -0.04 5.59
N SER A 71 -14.23 0.04 4.81
CA SER A 71 -14.43 -0.79 3.64
C SER A 71 -13.71 -0.22 2.41
N TYR A 72 -13.60 -1.02 1.32
CA TYR A 72 -13.01 -0.55 0.07
C TYR A 72 -13.79 0.61 -0.55
N GLY A 73 -15.12 0.60 -0.48
CA GLY A 73 -15.96 1.72 -0.94
C GLY A 73 -15.68 2.99 -0.15
N GLN A 74 -15.71 2.91 1.18
CA GLN A 74 -15.41 4.03 2.06
C GLN A 74 -13.96 4.55 1.86
N MET A 75 -13.01 3.65 1.65
CA MET A 75 -11.63 4.00 1.36
C MET A 75 -11.53 4.82 0.08
N LEU A 76 -12.17 4.39 -1.01
CA LEU A 76 -12.15 5.13 -2.28
C LEU A 76 -12.74 6.54 -2.14
N GLU A 77 -13.87 6.69 -1.45
CA GLU A 77 -14.49 8.00 -1.19
C GLU A 77 -13.54 8.92 -0.42
N ARG A 78 -12.95 8.42 0.68
CA ARG A 78 -12.02 9.19 1.52
C ARG A 78 -10.74 9.55 0.78
N VAL A 79 -10.17 8.62 0.01
CA VAL A 79 -8.96 8.87 -0.81
C VAL A 79 -9.20 9.97 -1.83
N ARG A 80 -10.36 9.99 -2.49
CA ARG A 80 -10.75 11.06 -3.43
C ARG A 80 -10.89 12.41 -2.73
N ALA A 81 -11.58 12.46 -1.60
CA ALA A 81 -11.76 13.69 -0.83
C ALA A 81 -10.43 14.26 -0.32
N ILE A 82 -9.55 13.39 0.18
CA ILE A 82 -8.20 13.77 0.62
C ILE A 82 -7.38 14.27 -0.57
N GLY A 83 -7.34 13.54 -1.68
CA GLY A 83 -6.63 13.96 -2.89
C GLY A 83 -7.06 15.34 -3.37
N GLN A 84 -8.38 15.57 -3.44
CA GLN A 84 -8.93 16.89 -3.80
C GLN A 84 -8.44 17.99 -2.85
N ARG A 85 -8.49 17.72 -1.53
CA ARG A 85 -8.04 18.69 -0.53
C ARG A 85 -6.55 19.00 -0.62
N LEU A 86 -5.72 18.02 -0.88
CA LEU A 86 -4.28 18.22 -1.06
C LEU A 86 -3.96 19.09 -2.29
N LEU A 87 -4.69 18.90 -3.39
CA LEU A 87 -4.59 19.76 -4.58
C LEU A 87 -5.01 21.21 -4.28
N GLU A 88 -6.11 21.41 -3.57
CA GLU A 88 -6.58 22.75 -3.15
C GLU A 88 -5.58 23.46 -2.23
N MET A 89 -4.82 22.72 -1.44
CA MET A 89 -3.72 23.26 -0.62
C MET A 89 -2.46 23.57 -1.43
N GLY A 90 -2.46 23.31 -2.74
CA GLY A 90 -1.35 23.57 -3.64
C GLY A 90 -0.20 22.57 -3.49
N LEU A 91 -0.45 21.36 -3.00
CA LEU A 91 0.56 20.30 -3.02
C LEU A 91 0.74 19.78 -4.45
N SER A 92 1.96 19.37 -4.78
CA SER A 92 2.34 18.93 -6.12
C SER A 92 3.55 18.01 -6.05
N THR A 93 4.14 17.68 -7.18
CA THR A 93 5.43 16.97 -7.26
C THR A 93 6.57 17.76 -6.60
N ASP A 94 6.51 19.11 -6.68
CA ASP A 94 7.52 20.01 -6.11
C ASP A 94 7.23 20.38 -4.64
N ARG A 95 6.01 20.10 -4.19
CA ARG A 95 5.55 20.34 -2.82
C ARG A 95 4.90 19.08 -2.26
N PRO A 96 5.70 18.10 -1.82
CA PRO A 96 5.24 16.80 -1.36
C PRO A 96 4.50 16.88 -0.01
N LEU A 97 3.74 15.82 0.28
CA LEU A 97 3.11 15.60 1.57
C LEU A 97 4.08 14.95 2.54
N LEU A 98 4.28 15.57 3.71
CA LEU A 98 5.02 14.97 4.82
C LEU A 98 4.04 14.43 5.86
N ILE A 99 4.18 13.16 6.25
CA ILE A 99 3.29 12.50 7.20
C ILE A 99 4.09 12.13 8.45
N LEU A 100 3.84 12.86 9.54
CA LEU A 100 4.40 12.57 10.86
C LEU A 100 3.32 11.91 11.71
N SER A 101 3.24 10.60 11.70
CA SER A 101 2.25 9.85 12.49
C SER A 101 2.68 8.39 12.69
N GLY A 102 2.11 7.74 13.71
CA GLY A 102 2.17 6.28 13.84
C GLY A 102 1.31 5.56 12.80
N ASN A 103 1.38 4.23 12.80
CA ASN A 103 0.54 3.41 11.93
C ASN A 103 -0.93 3.55 12.29
N SER A 104 -1.74 3.98 11.31
CA SER A 104 -3.18 4.17 11.50
C SER A 104 -3.91 4.17 10.15
N ILE A 105 -5.22 4.00 10.20
CA ILE A 105 -6.10 4.18 9.02
C ILE A 105 -5.91 5.57 8.42
N ALA A 106 -5.81 6.62 9.27
CA ALA A 106 -5.60 7.99 8.81
C ALA A 106 -4.28 8.15 8.04
N HIS A 107 -3.18 7.56 8.53
CA HIS A 107 -1.89 7.57 7.83
C HIS A 107 -2.02 6.94 6.43
N ALA A 108 -2.61 5.74 6.37
CA ALA A 108 -2.78 5.03 5.11
C ALA A 108 -3.65 5.80 4.12
N LEU A 109 -4.74 6.41 4.58
CA LEU A 109 -5.62 7.23 3.75
C LEU A 109 -4.93 8.49 3.21
N MET A 110 -4.11 9.17 4.04
CA MET A 110 -3.34 10.34 3.61
C MET A 110 -2.31 9.98 2.55
N ALA A 111 -1.56 8.89 2.76
CA ALA A 111 -0.57 8.42 1.79
C ALA A 111 -1.23 8.03 0.45
N LEU A 112 -2.33 7.25 0.51
CA LEU A 112 -3.07 6.84 -0.69
C LEU A 112 -3.74 8.04 -1.39
N GLY A 113 -4.28 9.01 -0.63
CA GLY A 113 -4.88 10.22 -1.18
C GLY A 113 -3.86 11.06 -1.96
N ALA A 114 -2.65 11.20 -1.41
CA ALA A 114 -1.54 11.87 -2.11
C ALA A 114 -1.15 11.12 -3.39
N GLN A 115 -0.92 9.81 -3.30
CA GLN A 115 -0.56 8.97 -4.46
C GLN A 115 -1.66 8.95 -5.53
N TYR A 116 -2.92 9.01 -5.12
CA TYR A 116 -4.08 9.00 -6.02
C TYR A 116 -4.07 10.19 -7.00
N VAL A 117 -3.58 11.33 -6.55
CA VAL A 117 -3.49 12.58 -7.34
C VAL A 117 -2.06 12.92 -7.79
N GLY A 118 -1.12 11.98 -7.67
CA GLY A 118 0.26 12.14 -8.13
C GLY A 118 1.14 13.02 -7.25
N ILE A 119 0.77 13.22 -5.98
CA ILE A 119 1.56 13.95 -5.01
C ILE A 119 2.48 12.96 -4.27
N PRO A 120 3.82 13.15 -4.28
CA PRO A 120 4.72 12.34 -3.48
C PRO A 120 4.42 12.48 -2.00
N SER A 121 4.50 11.38 -1.25
CA SER A 121 4.37 11.39 0.20
C SER A 121 5.59 10.78 0.87
N ALA A 122 6.03 11.39 1.98
CA ALA A 122 7.11 10.90 2.81
C ALA A 122 6.61 10.70 4.24
N ALA A 123 6.75 9.46 4.74
CA ALA A 123 6.42 9.13 6.11
C ALA A 123 7.65 9.28 6.99
N ILE A 124 7.49 9.96 8.13
CA ILE A 124 8.54 10.13 9.15
C ILE A 124 8.11 9.36 10.40
N ALA A 125 9.01 8.53 10.92
CA ALA A 125 8.74 7.80 12.16
C ALA A 125 8.69 8.79 13.34
N PRO A 126 7.66 8.71 14.22
CA PRO A 126 7.54 9.62 15.36
C PRO A 126 8.66 9.47 16.43
N ALA A 127 9.48 8.44 16.31
CA ALA A 127 10.56 8.13 17.26
C ALA A 127 11.87 8.91 17.00
N TYR A 128 11.88 9.84 16.04
CA TYR A 128 13.03 10.70 15.77
C TYR A 128 12.79 12.12 16.29
#